data_632dca4ea098e170df35b792a470bf62
#
_entry.id   632dca4ea098e170df35b792a470bf62
#
_cell.length_a   1.000
_cell.length_b   1.000
_cell.length_c   1.000
_cell.angle_alpha   90.00
_cell.angle_beta   90.00
_cell.angle_gamma   90.00
#
_symmetry.space_group_name_H-M   'P 1'
#
loop_
_entity.id
_entity.type
_entity.pdbx_description
1 polymer ?
#
loop_
_entity_poly.entity_id
_entity_poly.type
_entity_poly.pdbx_seq_one_letter_code
_entity_poly.pdbx_strand_id
1 'polypeptide(L)'
;AEPPQEDAAEQLSYGKVVDAAEDAESLEGEYIPVLMYHHFAIRNMGVGNGVVTTTKELEDHLRYFQSQGYRIISLEELDSLLTATEKDTHAEGLGLGLGKKYLCITMDDGYFSNYDLAYPLFKKYRVPASVFAVTDYVTNRIGIQKFTWNQAATMEKSGYMKVYSHTADHQPVVAGE
;
A
#
# COMPACT_ATOMS: atom_id res chain seq x y z
N ALA A 1 42.67 17.34 -20.92
CA ALA A 1 41.73 16.25 -20.77
C ALA A 1 40.50 16.80 -20.05
N GLU A 2 39.39 16.98 -20.77
CA GLU A 2 38.11 17.37 -20.18
C GLU A 2 37.57 16.24 -19.32
N PRO A 3 36.88 16.54 -18.19
CA PRO A 3 36.20 15.54 -17.41
C PRO A 3 34.95 15.01 -18.21
N PRO A 4 34.56 13.76 -18.00
CA PRO A 4 33.40 13.21 -18.70
C PRO A 4 32.12 13.95 -18.31
N GLN A 5 31.30 14.25 -19.29
CA GLN A 5 29.95 14.80 -19.12
C GLN A 5 29.13 13.80 -18.28
N GLU A 6 28.59 14.28 -17.16
CA GLU A 6 27.54 13.60 -16.43
C GLU A 6 26.31 13.46 -17.32
N ASP A 7 25.94 12.22 -17.64
CA ASP A 7 24.68 11.90 -18.29
C ASP A 7 23.55 12.48 -17.45
N ALA A 8 22.72 13.27 -18.11
CA ALA A 8 21.52 13.83 -17.54
C ALA A 8 20.63 12.67 -17.04
N ALA A 9 20.60 12.51 -15.73
CA ALA A 9 19.64 11.65 -15.10
C ALA A 9 18.24 12.11 -15.54
N GLU A 10 17.56 11.25 -16.26
CA GLU A 10 16.17 11.42 -16.67
C GLU A 10 15.35 11.67 -15.40
N GLN A 11 14.98 12.93 -15.17
CA GLN A 11 14.04 13.30 -14.12
C GLN A 11 12.71 12.67 -14.48
N LEU A 12 12.46 11.48 -13.92
CA LEU A 12 11.10 10.97 -13.81
C LEU A 12 10.27 12.06 -13.13
N SER A 13 9.46 12.76 -13.91
CA SER A 13 8.47 13.67 -13.37
C SER A 13 7.46 12.83 -12.58
N TYR A 14 7.71 12.66 -11.30
CA TYR A 14 6.64 12.28 -10.39
C TYR A 14 5.54 13.32 -10.59
N GLY A 15 4.36 12.85 -10.97
CA GLY A 15 3.20 13.69 -11.17
C GLY A 15 3.10 14.66 -10.00
N LYS A 16 2.78 15.93 -10.32
CA LYS A 16 2.56 16.97 -9.33
C LYS A 16 1.84 16.36 -8.14
N VAL A 17 2.43 16.47 -6.95
CA VAL A 17 1.67 16.26 -5.71
C VAL A 17 0.59 17.33 -5.74
N VAL A 18 -0.59 16.98 -6.20
CA VAL A 18 -1.77 17.84 -6.14
C VAL A 18 -2.07 18.02 -4.67
N ASP A 19 -2.19 19.25 -4.25
CA ASP A 19 -2.53 19.58 -2.88
C ASP A 19 -3.93 19.00 -2.63
N ALA A 20 -3.97 17.86 -1.93
CA ALA A 20 -5.17 17.03 -1.78
C ALA A 20 -6.36 17.77 -1.10
N ALA A 21 -6.11 18.97 -0.61
CA ALA A 21 -7.14 19.82 0.00
C ALA A 21 -7.88 20.71 -1.02
N GLU A 22 -7.21 21.17 -2.09
CA GLU A 22 -7.86 22.05 -3.08
C GLU A 22 -8.58 21.29 -4.19
N ASP A 23 -8.13 20.07 -4.51
CA ASP A 23 -8.75 19.26 -5.58
C ASP A 23 -9.90 18.37 -5.10
N ALA A 24 -10.05 18.15 -3.79
CA ALA A 24 -11.14 17.35 -3.24
C ALA A 24 -12.54 17.96 -3.46
N GLU A 25 -12.64 19.28 -3.64
CA GLU A 25 -13.90 19.95 -3.96
C GLU A 25 -14.30 19.85 -5.45
N SER A 26 -13.38 19.45 -6.33
CA SER A 26 -13.64 19.39 -7.77
C SER A 26 -14.01 17.99 -8.28
N LEU A 27 -13.90 16.95 -7.46
CA LEU A 27 -14.28 15.59 -7.84
C LEU A 27 -15.79 15.39 -7.58
N GLU A 28 -16.60 15.60 -8.61
CA GLU A 28 -17.98 15.15 -8.63
C GLU A 28 -18.00 13.62 -8.65
N GLY A 29 -18.11 12.99 -7.49
CA GLY A 29 -18.22 11.55 -7.34
C GLY A 29 -17.61 11.02 -6.04
N GLU A 30 -18.09 9.85 -5.62
CA GLU A 30 -17.50 9.12 -4.51
C GLU A 30 -16.24 8.39 -5.01
N TYR A 31 -15.10 8.61 -4.38
CA TYR A 31 -13.86 7.88 -4.65
C TYR A 31 -13.33 7.22 -3.39
N ILE A 32 -12.65 6.10 -3.58
CA ILE A 32 -12.01 5.36 -2.49
C ILE A 32 -10.50 5.42 -2.72
N PRO A 33 -9.74 6.18 -1.92
CA PRO A 33 -8.30 6.24 -2.05
C PRO A 33 -7.66 4.89 -1.71
N VAL A 34 -6.60 4.55 -2.44
CA VAL A 34 -5.73 3.42 -2.15
C VAL A 34 -4.34 3.95 -1.85
N LEU A 35 -3.90 3.84 -0.60
CA LEU A 35 -2.57 4.25 -0.20
C LEU A 35 -1.58 3.11 -0.43
N MET A 36 -0.54 3.39 -1.20
CA MET A 36 0.52 2.44 -1.50
C MET A 36 1.78 2.76 -0.68
N TYR A 37 2.26 1.76 0.05
CA TYR A 37 3.53 1.79 0.77
C TYR A 37 4.49 0.74 0.20
N HIS A 38 5.75 0.77 0.61
CA HIS A 38 6.75 -0.22 0.24
C HIS A 38 7.54 -0.70 1.46
N HIS A 39 8.59 0.01 1.82
CA HIS A 39 9.51 -0.35 2.88
C HIS A 39 9.27 0.49 4.14
N PHE A 40 9.40 -0.14 5.31
CA PHE A 40 9.27 0.55 6.59
C PHE A 40 10.59 0.58 7.36
N ALA A 41 10.79 1.67 8.12
CA ALA A 41 11.95 1.84 8.99
C ALA A 41 11.51 2.37 10.36
N ILE A 42 12.34 2.14 11.40
CA ILE A 42 12.05 2.68 12.74
C ILE A 42 12.26 4.19 12.79
N ARG A 43 13.18 4.72 11.97
CA ARG A 43 13.54 6.14 11.90
C ARG A 43 13.86 6.54 10.46
N ASN A 44 13.71 7.82 10.20
CA ASN A 44 14.11 8.37 8.90
C ASN A 44 15.61 8.12 8.67
N MET A 45 15.92 7.50 7.55
CA MET A 45 17.31 7.17 7.17
C MET A 45 18.02 8.32 6.45
N GLY A 46 17.40 9.50 6.39
CA GLY A 46 17.97 10.71 5.78
C GLY A 46 18.03 10.71 4.26
N VAL A 47 17.48 9.70 3.62
CA VAL A 47 17.44 9.59 2.16
C VAL A 47 16.01 9.90 1.73
N GLY A 48 15.82 10.93 0.95
CA GLY A 48 14.54 11.29 0.35
C GLY A 48 14.13 10.30 -0.74
N ASN A 49 14.06 8.99 -0.41
CA ASN A 49 13.46 8.05 -1.32
C ASN A 49 11.99 7.86 -0.89
N GLY A 50 11.06 8.19 -1.77
CA GLY A 50 9.61 8.13 -1.53
C GLY A 50 9.06 6.73 -1.25
N VAL A 51 9.91 5.70 -1.13
CA VAL A 51 9.50 4.31 -0.88
C VAL A 51 9.70 3.87 0.58
N VAL A 52 10.34 4.69 1.43
CA VAL A 52 10.55 4.34 2.85
C VAL A 52 9.69 5.22 3.74
N THR A 53 8.81 4.59 4.50
CA THR A 53 7.95 5.23 5.50
C THR A 53 8.38 4.78 6.90
N THR A 54 8.45 5.69 7.86
CA THR A 54 8.75 5.28 9.24
C THR A 54 7.53 4.66 9.91
N THR A 55 7.77 3.81 10.91
CA THR A 55 6.68 3.24 11.72
C THR A 55 5.84 4.32 12.41
N LYS A 56 6.48 5.44 12.77
CA LYS A 56 5.77 6.59 13.34
C LYS A 56 4.84 7.25 12.33
N GLU A 57 5.32 7.50 11.12
CA GLU A 57 4.50 8.06 10.03
C GLU A 57 3.31 7.15 9.71
N LEU A 58 3.55 5.82 9.57
CA LEU A 58 2.46 4.88 9.36
C LEU A 58 1.43 4.95 10.50
N GLU A 59 1.87 4.97 11.75
CA GLU A 59 0.98 5.07 12.90
C GLU A 59 0.20 6.39 12.91
N ASP A 60 0.84 7.51 12.57
CA ASP A 60 0.20 8.82 12.48
C ASP A 60 -0.84 8.83 11.33
N HIS A 61 -0.55 8.22 10.18
CA HIS A 61 -1.51 8.06 9.08
C HIS A 61 -2.73 7.24 9.51
N LEU A 62 -2.54 6.08 10.15
CA LEU A 62 -3.66 5.26 10.63
C LEU A 62 -4.57 6.03 11.59
N ARG A 63 -3.98 6.76 12.55
CA ARG A 63 -4.73 7.61 13.49
C ARG A 63 -5.47 8.72 12.79
N TYR A 64 -4.82 9.40 11.86
CA TYR A 64 -5.40 10.49 11.09
C TYR A 64 -6.65 10.01 10.34
N PHE A 65 -6.54 8.97 9.52
CA PHE A 65 -7.68 8.48 8.75
C PHE A 65 -8.84 8.01 9.63
N GLN A 66 -8.55 7.28 10.71
CA GLN A 66 -9.59 6.91 11.66
C GLN A 66 -10.25 8.14 12.31
N SER A 67 -9.49 9.17 12.65
CA SER A 67 -10.04 10.41 13.23
C SER A 67 -10.90 11.22 12.25
N GLN A 68 -10.63 11.09 10.94
CA GLN A 68 -11.42 11.69 9.85
C GLN A 68 -12.64 10.85 9.46
N GLY A 69 -12.90 9.76 10.17
CA GLY A 69 -14.06 8.89 9.94
C GLY A 69 -13.88 7.92 8.76
N TYR A 70 -12.67 7.73 8.26
CA TYR A 70 -12.41 6.70 7.26
C TYR A 70 -12.48 5.30 7.89
N ARG A 71 -13.21 4.41 7.23
CA ARG A 71 -13.12 2.97 7.46
C ARG A 71 -12.05 2.41 6.50
N ILE A 72 -10.99 1.84 7.05
CA ILE A 72 -9.99 1.13 6.26
C ILE A 72 -10.54 -0.25 5.95
N ILE A 73 -10.64 -0.58 4.66
CA ILE A 73 -11.23 -1.81 4.14
C ILE A 73 -10.21 -2.65 3.37
N SER A 74 -10.46 -3.94 3.27
CA SER A 74 -9.66 -4.85 2.46
C SER A 74 -9.95 -4.69 0.96
N LEU A 75 -9.10 -5.28 0.10
CA LEU A 75 -9.37 -5.28 -1.34
C LEU A 75 -10.60 -6.15 -1.69
N GLU A 76 -10.87 -7.20 -0.92
CA GLU A 76 -12.08 -8.01 -1.09
C GLU A 76 -13.35 -7.22 -0.69
N GLU A 77 -13.28 -6.41 0.38
CA GLU A 77 -14.37 -5.50 0.74
C GLU A 77 -14.55 -4.42 -0.33
N LEU A 78 -13.45 -3.89 -0.90
CA LEU A 78 -13.50 -2.93 -2.00
C LEU A 78 -14.17 -3.55 -3.24
N ASP A 79 -13.77 -4.76 -3.64
CA ASP A 79 -14.37 -5.47 -4.76
C ASP A 79 -15.88 -5.68 -4.53
N SER A 80 -16.27 -6.11 -3.33
CA SER A 80 -17.66 -6.28 -2.95
C SER A 80 -18.44 -4.95 -3.03
N LEU A 81 -17.82 -3.83 -2.66
CA LEU A 81 -18.45 -2.52 -2.73
C LEU A 81 -18.62 -2.03 -4.17
N LEU A 82 -17.62 -2.25 -5.02
CA LEU A 82 -17.64 -1.82 -6.42
C LEU A 82 -18.56 -2.69 -7.29
N THR A 83 -18.76 -3.95 -6.92
CA THR A 83 -19.62 -4.91 -7.65
C THR A 83 -21.03 -4.96 -7.09
N ALA A 84 -21.28 -4.34 -5.93
CA ALA A 84 -22.61 -4.32 -5.31
C ALA A 84 -23.62 -3.65 -6.22
N THR A 85 -24.76 -4.30 -6.39
CA THR A 85 -25.95 -3.72 -7.03
C THR A 85 -26.94 -3.30 -5.93
N GLU A 86 -27.94 -2.49 -6.29
CA GLU A 86 -29.00 -2.04 -5.34
C GLU A 86 -29.72 -3.19 -4.60
N LYS A 87 -29.56 -4.42 -5.06
CA LYS A 87 -30.18 -5.63 -4.46
C LYS A 87 -29.13 -6.53 -3.77
N ASP A 88 -27.88 -6.11 -3.68
CA ASP A 88 -26.81 -6.96 -3.15
C ASP A 88 -26.76 -6.87 -1.62
N THR A 89 -27.28 -7.90 -0.96
CA THR A 89 -27.25 -8.04 0.50
C THR A 89 -25.86 -8.36 1.06
N HIS A 90 -24.86 -8.74 0.19
CA HIS A 90 -23.53 -9.11 0.66
C HIS A 90 -22.75 -7.90 1.17
N ALA A 91 -22.74 -6.82 0.42
CA ALA A 91 -22.11 -5.57 0.84
C ALA A 91 -22.76 -5.01 2.12
N GLU A 92 -24.10 -5.09 2.23
CA GLU A 92 -24.82 -4.71 3.45
C GLU A 92 -24.44 -5.60 4.64
N GLY A 93 -24.27 -6.91 4.44
CA GLY A 93 -23.81 -7.85 5.47
C GLY A 93 -22.43 -7.53 6.01
N LEU A 94 -21.55 -6.93 5.19
CA LEU A 94 -20.23 -6.41 5.60
C LEU A 94 -20.33 -5.01 6.24
N GLY A 95 -21.51 -4.42 6.30
CA GLY A 95 -21.72 -3.04 6.78
C GLY A 95 -21.10 -1.99 5.86
N LEU A 96 -20.95 -2.31 4.56
CA LEU A 96 -20.53 -1.40 3.51
C LEU A 96 -21.76 -0.65 2.97
N GLY A 97 -21.55 0.55 2.43
CA GLY A 97 -22.64 1.34 1.83
C GLY A 97 -22.14 2.68 1.34
N LEU A 98 -22.90 3.26 0.41
CA LEU A 98 -22.62 4.57 -0.16
C LEU A 98 -22.66 5.68 0.91
N GLY A 99 -21.97 6.78 0.65
CA GLY A 99 -21.91 7.93 1.55
C GLY A 99 -21.01 7.75 2.78
N LYS A 100 -20.22 6.66 2.85
CA LYS A 100 -19.20 6.45 3.89
C LYS A 100 -17.81 6.65 3.31
N LYS A 101 -16.89 7.13 4.14
CA LYS A 101 -15.49 7.29 3.76
C LYS A 101 -14.74 5.98 3.90
N TYR A 102 -14.23 5.47 2.79
CA TYR A 102 -13.42 4.26 2.74
C TYR A 102 -12.00 4.54 2.29
N LEU A 103 -11.07 3.68 2.68
CA LEU A 103 -9.66 3.72 2.32
C LEU A 103 -9.12 2.30 2.23
N CYS A 104 -8.32 1.99 1.22
CA CYS A 104 -7.52 0.77 1.17
C CYS A 104 -6.04 1.08 1.43
N ILE A 105 -5.33 0.10 1.99
CA ILE A 105 -3.89 0.18 2.21
C ILE A 105 -3.22 -1.00 1.52
N THR A 106 -2.25 -0.68 0.66
CA THR A 106 -1.42 -1.66 -0.03
C THR A 106 0.06 -1.45 0.28
N MET A 107 0.83 -2.51 0.14
CA MET A 107 2.29 -2.49 0.24
C MET A 107 2.86 -3.33 -0.89
N ASP A 108 3.93 -2.87 -1.52
CA ASP A 108 4.55 -3.59 -2.61
C ASP A 108 5.87 -4.24 -2.22
N ASP A 109 6.37 -5.13 -3.08
CA ASP A 109 7.66 -5.83 -3.04
C ASP A 109 7.84 -6.90 -1.96
N GLY A 110 7.00 -7.00 -0.96
CA GLY A 110 7.12 -8.03 0.07
C GLY A 110 8.33 -7.89 0.98
N TYR A 111 8.70 -6.67 1.39
CA TYR A 111 9.80 -6.42 2.31
C TYR A 111 9.59 -7.07 3.67
N PHE A 112 10.68 -7.52 4.31
CA PHE A 112 10.62 -8.05 5.67
C PHE A 112 9.99 -7.04 6.65
N SER A 113 10.19 -5.76 6.44
CA SER A 113 9.61 -4.69 7.24
C SER A 113 8.07 -4.63 7.19
N ASN A 114 7.45 -5.17 6.14
CA ASN A 114 5.98 -5.32 6.10
C ASN A 114 5.51 -6.27 7.20
N TYR A 115 6.26 -7.36 7.45
CA TYR A 115 5.97 -8.32 8.51
C TYR A 115 6.41 -7.82 9.90
N ASP A 116 7.66 -7.31 10.00
CA ASP A 116 8.29 -7.01 11.29
C ASP A 116 7.81 -5.68 11.90
N LEU A 117 7.58 -4.67 11.07
CA LEU A 117 7.28 -3.31 11.51
C LEU A 117 5.83 -2.88 11.24
N ALA A 118 5.29 -3.14 10.05
CA ALA A 118 3.96 -2.66 9.68
C ALA A 118 2.83 -3.57 10.19
N TYR A 119 2.97 -4.88 10.04
CA TYR A 119 1.94 -5.83 10.47
C TYR A 119 1.52 -5.70 11.94
N PRO A 120 2.43 -5.51 12.92
CA PRO A 120 2.04 -5.24 14.30
C PRO A 120 1.15 -4.00 14.47
N LEU A 121 1.36 -2.96 13.65
CA LEU A 121 0.54 -1.75 13.69
C LEU A 121 -0.85 -2.02 13.12
N PHE A 122 -0.99 -2.71 11.99
CA PHE A 122 -2.29 -3.09 11.45
C PHE A 122 -3.12 -3.91 12.43
N LYS A 123 -2.48 -4.84 13.14
CA LYS A 123 -3.13 -5.59 14.26
C LYS A 123 -3.55 -4.67 15.41
N LYS A 124 -2.65 -3.77 15.83
CA LYS A 124 -2.91 -2.83 16.92
C LYS A 124 -4.12 -1.95 16.64
N TYR A 125 -4.22 -1.44 15.42
CA TYR A 125 -5.30 -0.56 14.99
C TYR A 125 -6.53 -1.32 14.45
N ARG A 126 -6.44 -2.66 14.35
CA ARG A 126 -7.50 -3.56 13.84
C ARG A 126 -7.98 -3.15 12.45
N VAL A 127 -7.06 -2.85 11.58
CA VAL A 127 -7.32 -2.46 10.19
C VAL A 127 -6.68 -3.45 9.22
N PRO A 128 -7.34 -3.75 8.09
CA PRO A 128 -6.78 -4.61 7.06
C PRO A 128 -5.75 -3.87 6.21
N ALA A 129 -4.84 -4.65 5.61
CA ALA A 129 -3.93 -4.19 4.57
C ALA A 129 -3.62 -5.35 3.61
N SER A 130 -3.14 -5.01 2.42
CA SER A 130 -2.73 -5.97 1.40
C SER A 130 -1.26 -5.79 1.06
N VAL A 131 -0.52 -6.88 0.88
CA VAL A 131 0.87 -6.82 0.42
C VAL A 131 1.03 -7.61 -0.88
N PHE A 132 1.60 -6.98 -1.88
CA PHE A 132 1.93 -7.57 -3.18
C PHE A 132 3.41 -7.95 -3.18
N ALA A 133 3.70 -9.24 -3.16
CA ALA A 133 5.06 -9.75 -3.05
C ALA A 133 5.61 -10.19 -4.40
N VAL A 134 6.84 -9.81 -4.72
CA VAL A 134 7.58 -10.38 -5.84
C VAL A 134 7.94 -11.81 -5.48
N THR A 135 7.32 -12.81 -6.14
CA THR A 135 7.29 -14.18 -5.64
C THR A 135 8.65 -14.86 -5.62
N ASP A 136 9.52 -14.55 -6.57
CA ASP A 136 10.89 -15.10 -6.64
C ASP A 136 11.81 -14.50 -5.58
N TYR A 137 11.42 -13.37 -4.99
CA TYR A 137 12.21 -12.70 -3.94
C TYR A 137 11.76 -13.08 -2.54
N VAL A 138 10.61 -13.72 -2.39
CA VAL A 138 10.17 -14.21 -1.08
C VAL A 138 11.23 -15.14 -0.50
N THR A 139 11.59 -14.94 0.77
CA THR A 139 12.70 -15.63 1.46
C THR A 139 14.09 -15.10 1.10
N ASN A 140 14.23 -14.16 0.16
CA ASN A 140 15.52 -13.57 -0.19
C ASN A 140 16.09 -12.77 0.98
N ARG A 141 17.37 -13.02 1.27
CA ARG A 141 18.14 -12.34 2.34
C ARG A 141 19.30 -11.51 1.81
N ILE A 142 19.44 -11.41 0.50
CA ILE A 142 20.50 -10.59 -0.14
C ILE A 142 19.92 -9.22 -0.40
N GLY A 143 20.65 -8.16 -0.05
CA GLY A 143 20.18 -6.78 -0.15
C GLY A 143 19.11 -6.47 0.90
N ILE A 144 18.03 -5.79 0.51
CA ILE A 144 16.91 -5.51 1.42
C ILE A 144 16.09 -6.79 1.60
N GLN A 145 16.09 -7.31 2.81
CA GLN A 145 15.45 -8.58 3.15
C GLN A 145 13.97 -8.56 2.83
N LYS A 146 13.49 -9.67 2.24
CA LYS A 146 12.08 -9.96 2.02
C LYS A 146 11.54 -10.90 3.12
N PHE A 147 10.24 -10.88 3.34
CA PHE A 147 9.61 -11.83 4.27
C PHE A 147 9.64 -13.26 3.69
N THR A 148 9.42 -14.24 4.53
CA THR A 148 9.35 -15.67 4.15
C THR A 148 7.91 -16.10 3.90
N TRP A 149 7.72 -17.22 3.21
CA TRP A 149 6.39 -17.82 3.02
C TRP A 149 5.69 -18.15 4.35
N ASN A 150 6.43 -18.55 5.39
CA ASN A 150 5.87 -18.79 6.71
C ASN A 150 5.36 -17.48 7.36
N GLN A 151 6.06 -16.38 7.14
CA GLN A 151 5.63 -15.06 7.61
C GLN A 151 4.41 -14.57 6.83
N ALA A 152 4.37 -14.77 5.51
CA ALA A 152 3.20 -14.52 4.68
C ALA A 152 1.97 -15.28 5.21
N ALA A 153 2.11 -16.58 5.43
CA ALA A 153 1.04 -17.41 5.99
C ALA A 153 0.59 -16.94 7.39
N THR A 154 1.52 -16.45 8.21
CA THR A 154 1.20 -15.87 9.53
C THR A 154 0.37 -14.60 9.40
N MET A 155 0.74 -13.72 8.49
CA MET A 155 0.00 -12.49 8.19
C MET A 155 -1.42 -12.80 7.71
N GLU A 156 -1.57 -13.69 6.75
CA GLU A 156 -2.88 -14.09 6.22
C GLU A 156 -3.78 -14.75 7.28
N LYS A 157 -3.22 -15.70 8.05
CA LYS A 157 -3.97 -16.37 9.12
C LYS A 157 -4.49 -15.41 10.19
N SER A 158 -3.86 -14.27 10.35
CA SER A 158 -4.30 -13.25 11.32
C SER A 158 -5.58 -12.54 10.93
N GLY A 159 -5.93 -12.53 9.63
CA GLY A 159 -7.05 -11.78 9.07
C GLY A 159 -6.79 -10.27 8.89
N TYR A 160 -5.61 -9.77 9.27
CA TYR A 160 -5.28 -8.35 9.12
C TYR A 160 -4.46 -8.02 7.88
N MET A 161 -3.81 -9.01 7.27
CA MET A 161 -3.07 -8.79 6.03
C MET A 161 -3.32 -9.93 5.05
N LYS A 162 -3.47 -9.55 3.79
CA LYS A 162 -3.55 -10.46 2.65
C LYS A 162 -2.29 -10.34 1.81
N VAL A 163 -1.84 -11.46 1.23
CA VAL A 163 -0.64 -11.52 0.42
C VAL A 163 -1.02 -11.89 -1.02
N TYR A 164 -0.66 -11.02 -1.95
CA TYR A 164 -0.90 -11.17 -3.38
C TYR A 164 0.42 -11.21 -4.15
N SER A 165 0.36 -11.58 -5.42
CA SER A 165 1.52 -11.57 -6.30
C SER A 165 1.77 -10.17 -6.87
N HIS A 166 3.04 -9.73 -6.82
CA HIS A 166 3.58 -8.56 -7.53
C HIS A 166 4.49 -9.01 -8.66
N THR A 167 3.99 -9.88 -9.53
CA THR A 167 4.75 -10.63 -10.53
C THR A 167 5.76 -11.63 -9.95
N ALA A 168 6.44 -12.40 -10.82
CA ALA A 168 7.45 -13.35 -10.38
C ALA A 168 8.76 -12.65 -10.02
N ASP A 169 9.27 -11.81 -10.91
CA ASP A 169 10.64 -11.28 -10.89
C ASP A 169 10.74 -9.75 -11.02
N HIS A 170 9.61 -9.06 -10.94
CA HIS A 170 9.52 -7.60 -11.01
C HIS A 170 10.12 -7.00 -12.30
N GLN A 171 10.00 -7.71 -13.42
CA GLN A 171 10.49 -7.18 -14.69
C GLN A 171 9.60 -6.06 -15.23
N PRO A 172 10.19 -5.04 -15.86
CA PRO A 172 9.43 -3.99 -16.52
C PRO A 172 8.51 -4.59 -17.60
N VAL A 173 7.27 -4.11 -17.66
CA VAL A 173 6.39 -4.41 -18.80
C VAL A 173 6.90 -3.59 -19.97
N VAL A 174 7.59 -4.24 -20.90
CA VAL A 174 7.98 -3.63 -22.18
C VAL A 174 6.85 -3.86 -23.18
N ALA A 175 6.49 -2.81 -23.92
CA ALA A 175 5.60 -2.97 -25.05
C ALA A 175 6.23 -3.97 -26.02
N GLY A 176 5.52 -5.06 -26.33
CA GLY A 176 5.98 -6.01 -27.33
C GLY A 176 6.17 -5.33 -28.67
N GLU A 177 7.29 -5.66 -29.36
CA GLU A 177 7.50 -5.29 -30.75
C GLU A 177 6.49 -5.99 -31.67
#